data_9b28c469db3e6b6789a9fc2d1ee81269
#
_entry.id   9b28c469db3e6b6789a9fc2d1ee81269
#
_cell.length_a   1.000
_cell.length_b   1.000
_cell.length_c   1.000
_cell.angle_alpha   90.00
_cell.angle_beta   90.00
_cell.angle_gamma   90.00
#
_symmetry.space_group_name_H-M   'P 1'
#
loop_
_entity.id
_entity.type
_entity.pdbx_description
1 polymer ?
#
loop_
_entity_poly.entity_id
_entity_poly.type
_entity_poly.pdbx_seq_one_letter_code
_entity_poly.pdbx_strand_id
1 'polypeptide(L)'
;MVHNLPKVCSFNIVVTDVSCGEEHTVFVQGDGGYVYAMGSNSEGRLGTGNPEMRSCNVPTLVDGLCNIKKVSCGSAHTLALSEDGQAYAWGQAFYGALGLPKDENGSLENVNAPQLIPQETFGGDGVKDLEAGSRHSIFVTDSNKIFGCGDANQGQLGLGDSNRDRVIQPT
;
A
#
# COMPACT_ATOMS: atom_id res chain seq x y z
N MET A 1 32.83 14.02 11.11
CA MET A 1 31.42 13.60 10.84
C MET A 1 31.03 14.20 9.50
N VAL A 2 30.78 13.36 8.51
CA VAL A 2 30.25 13.84 7.22
C VAL A 2 28.78 14.06 7.41
N HIS A 3 28.34 15.31 7.53
CA HIS A 3 26.90 15.61 7.51
C HIS A 3 26.41 15.40 6.08
N ASN A 4 25.77 14.26 5.81
CA ASN A 4 25.04 14.04 4.57
C ASN A 4 23.80 14.93 4.61
N LEU A 5 23.92 16.14 4.06
CA LEU A 5 22.75 16.97 3.82
C LEU A 5 21.82 16.30 2.81
N PRO A 6 20.51 16.51 2.95
CA PRO A 6 19.56 16.07 1.94
C PRO A 6 19.95 16.56 0.55
N LYS A 7 19.92 15.68 -0.44
CA LYS A 7 20.17 16.03 -1.83
C LYS A 7 18.85 16.21 -2.55
N VAL A 8 18.81 17.19 -3.46
CA VAL A 8 17.63 17.37 -4.32
C VAL A 8 17.56 16.21 -5.31
N CYS A 9 16.44 15.49 -5.29
CA CYS A 9 16.08 14.56 -6.34
C CYS A 9 15.36 15.36 -7.43
N SER A 10 16.09 15.74 -8.48
CA SER A 10 15.52 16.53 -9.58
C SER A 10 14.79 15.60 -10.56
N PHE A 11 13.55 15.31 -10.28
CA PHE A 11 12.62 14.75 -11.25
C PHE A 11 11.76 15.92 -11.74
N ASN A 12 11.63 16.12 -13.07
CA ASN A 12 10.71 17.12 -13.63
C ASN A 12 9.23 16.65 -13.50
N ILE A 13 8.86 16.28 -12.29
CA ILE A 13 7.55 15.74 -11.93
C ILE A 13 7.04 16.55 -10.75
N VAL A 14 5.82 17.06 -10.86
CA VAL A 14 5.11 17.67 -9.72
C VAL A 14 4.62 16.54 -8.84
N VAL A 15 5.11 16.44 -7.62
CA VAL A 15 4.71 15.43 -6.64
C VAL A 15 3.64 16.01 -5.74
N THR A 16 2.52 15.30 -5.60
CA THR A 16 1.39 15.71 -4.72
C THR A 16 1.28 14.89 -3.45
N ASP A 17 1.79 13.66 -3.46
CA ASP A 17 1.85 12.82 -2.27
C ASP A 17 3.08 11.92 -2.29
N VAL A 18 3.63 11.58 -1.12
CA VAL A 18 4.79 10.71 -0.96
C VAL A 18 4.71 9.91 0.33
N SER A 19 5.10 8.65 0.25
CA SER A 19 5.19 7.77 1.42
C SER A 19 6.45 6.91 1.36
N CYS A 20 7.03 6.64 2.53
CA CYS A 20 8.24 5.83 2.67
C CYS A 20 7.94 4.58 3.50
N GLY A 21 8.28 3.42 2.95
CA GLY A 21 8.36 2.17 3.69
C GLY A 21 9.74 1.95 4.29
N GLU A 22 10.05 0.72 4.69
CA GLU A 22 11.34 0.38 5.30
C GLU A 22 12.50 0.54 4.29
N GLU A 23 12.32 0.09 3.05
CA GLU A 23 13.36 0.09 2.02
C GLU A 23 12.84 0.58 0.65
N HIS A 24 11.67 1.21 0.59
CA HIS A 24 11.09 1.74 -0.64
C HIS A 24 10.40 3.07 -0.40
N THR A 25 10.27 3.81 -1.48
CA THR A 25 9.55 5.10 -1.50
C THR A 25 8.60 5.07 -2.68
N VAL A 26 7.37 5.54 -2.45
CA VAL A 26 6.33 5.67 -3.46
C VAL A 26 5.83 7.11 -3.45
N PHE A 27 5.53 7.67 -4.62
CA PHE A 27 4.97 9.01 -4.72
C PHE A 27 3.96 9.12 -5.87
N VAL A 28 3.09 10.11 -5.77
CA VAL A 28 2.05 10.43 -6.75
C VAL A 28 2.45 11.63 -7.56
N GLN A 29 2.37 11.53 -8.88
CA GLN A 29 2.49 12.66 -9.79
C GLN A 29 1.17 13.43 -9.85
N GLY A 30 1.23 14.76 -9.69
CA GLY A 30 0.04 15.62 -9.63
C GLY A 30 -0.77 15.72 -10.91
N ASP A 31 -0.15 15.50 -12.07
CA ASP A 31 -0.88 15.47 -13.34
C ASP A 31 -1.21 14.02 -13.71
N GLY A 32 -2.50 13.68 -13.69
CA GLY A 32 -3.01 12.35 -13.98
C GLY A 32 -2.94 11.33 -12.84
N GLY A 33 -2.39 11.68 -11.65
CA GLY A 33 -2.36 10.78 -10.50
C GLY A 33 -1.58 9.48 -10.76
N TYR A 34 -0.50 9.55 -11.56
CA TYR A 34 0.37 8.40 -11.80
C TYR A 34 1.26 8.13 -10.60
N VAL A 35 1.54 6.85 -10.35
CA VAL A 35 2.33 6.41 -9.20
C VAL A 35 3.73 5.98 -9.66
N TYR A 36 4.74 6.41 -8.92
CA TYR A 36 6.14 6.02 -9.11
C TYR A 36 6.69 5.41 -7.84
N ALA A 37 7.53 4.40 -7.99
CA ALA A 37 8.18 3.71 -6.89
C ALA A 37 9.69 3.59 -7.12
N MET A 38 10.46 3.54 -6.03
CA MET A 38 11.91 3.31 -6.03
C MET A 38 12.35 2.64 -4.73
N GLY A 39 13.51 2.00 -4.74
CA GLY A 39 14.08 1.25 -3.62
C GLY A 39 14.09 -0.24 -3.85
N SER A 40 13.97 -1.02 -2.78
CA SER A 40 13.93 -2.48 -2.83
C SER A 40 12.58 -2.98 -3.37
N ASN A 41 12.61 -4.00 -4.24
CA ASN A 41 11.43 -4.71 -4.74
C ASN A 41 11.26 -6.09 -4.09
N SER A 42 11.94 -6.36 -2.97
CA SER A 42 11.66 -7.57 -2.20
C SER A 42 10.16 -7.65 -1.90
N GLU A 43 9.58 -8.83 -2.00
CA GLU A 43 8.14 -9.04 -1.78
C GLU A 43 7.21 -8.32 -2.78
N GLY A 44 7.73 -7.73 -3.86
CA GLY A 44 6.94 -7.00 -4.85
C GLY A 44 6.49 -5.60 -4.42
N ARG A 45 7.08 -5.02 -3.39
CA ARG A 45 6.65 -3.75 -2.76
C ARG A 45 6.66 -2.53 -3.66
N LEU A 46 7.39 -2.56 -4.79
CA LEU A 46 7.37 -1.49 -5.79
C LEU A 46 6.16 -1.54 -6.73
N GLY A 47 5.52 -2.71 -6.87
CA GLY A 47 4.32 -2.82 -7.72
C GLY A 47 4.57 -2.76 -9.22
N THR A 48 5.80 -3.01 -9.68
CA THR A 48 6.20 -2.85 -11.10
C THR A 48 5.73 -4.01 -11.99
N GLY A 49 5.11 -5.04 -11.44
CA GLY A 49 4.71 -6.23 -12.18
C GLY A 49 5.87 -7.15 -12.60
N ASN A 50 7.11 -6.77 -12.30
CA ASN A 50 8.30 -7.55 -12.66
C ASN A 50 8.89 -8.26 -11.44
N PRO A 51 8.64 -9.57 -11.25
CA PRO A 51 9.14 -10.33 -10.10
C PRO A 51 10.67 -10.51 -10.11
N GLU A 52 11.33 -10.37 -11.25
CA GLU A 52 12.79 -10.48 -11.38
C GLU A 52 13.52 -9.17 -10.99
N MET A 53 12.81 -8.06 -10.93
CA MET A 53 13.37 -6.79 -10.47
C MET A 53 13.62 -6.85 -8.96
N ARG A 54 14.86 -6.75 -8.53
CA ARG A 54 15.21 -6.76 -7.10
C ARG A 54 15.19 -5.39 -6.44
N SER A 55 15.50 -4.37 -7.19
CA SER A 55 15.50 -2.98 -6.71
C SER A 55 15.54 -2.00 -7.87
N CYS A 56 15.13 -0.76 -7.62
CA CYS A 56 15.25 0.34 -8.55
C CYS A 56 15.73 1.60 -7.82
N ASN A 57 16.82 2.21 -8.30
CA ASN A 57 17.41 3.42 -7.71
C ASN A 57 16.95 4.71 -8.39
N VAL A 58 16.05 4.61 -9.34
CA VAL A 58 15.38 5.73 -10.01
C VAL A 58 13.87 5.52 -9.94
N PRO A 59 13.08 6.61 -9.95
CA PRO A 59 11.62 6.46 -10.01
C PRO A 59 11.18 5.66 -11.22
N THR A 60 10.44 4.60 -10.96
CA THR A 60 9.87 3.71 -11.96
C THR A 60 8.36 3.79 -11.89
N LEU A 61 7.71 3.96 -13.03
CA LEU A 61 6.25 3.99 -13.14
C LEU A 61 5.66 2.67 -12.63
N VAL A 62 4.63 2.78 -11.81
CA VAL A 62 3.78 1.66 -11.40
C VAL A 62 2.62 1.58 -12.37
N ASP A 63 2.65 0.59 -13.26
CA ASP A 63 1.65 0.45 -14.32
C ASP A 63 0.26 0.10 -13.77
N GLY A 64 -0.77 0.48 -14.52
CA GLY A 64 -2.16 0.14 -14.22
C GLY A 64 -2.83 1.08 -13.19
N LEU A 65 -2.16 2.11 -12.71
CA LEU A 65 -2.71 3.11 -11.80
C LEU A 65 -2.80 4.49 -12.48
N CYS A 66 -3.94 5.13 -12.31
CA CYS A 66 -4.16 6.54 -12.64
C CYS A 66 -5.17 7.16 -11.67
N ASN A 67 -5.27 8.48 -11.66
CA ASN A 67 -6.16 9.22 -10.76
C ASN A 67 -5.92 8.88 -9.27
N ILE A 68 -4.70 8.51 -8.91
CA ILE A 68 -4.35 8.26 -7.50
C ILE A 68 -4.13 9.62 -6.81
N LYS A 69 -4.74 9.77 -5.63
CA LYS A 69 -4.62 10.96 -4.78
C LYS A 69 -3.73 10.74 -3.55
N LYS A 70 -3.59 9.49 -3.11
CA LYS A 70 -2.83 9.16 -1.90
C LYS A 70 -2.14 7.81 -2.03
N VAL A 71 -0.94 7.72 -1.44
CA VAL A 71 -0.21 6.47 -1.24
C VAL A 71 0.21 6.33 0.21
N SER A 72 0.29 5.10 0.72
CA SER A 72 0.80 4.82 2.06
C SER A 72 1.60 3.52 2.06
N CYS A 73 2.82 3.57 2.63
CA CYS A 73 3.76 2.46 2.66
C CYS A 73 3.89 1.87 4.05
N GLY A 74 3.70 0.56 4.18
CA GLY A 74 4.14 -0.20 5.34
C GLY A 74 5.60 -0.65 5.21
N SER A 75 6.06 -1.59 6.02
CA SER A 75 7.45 -2.09 5.92
C SER A 75 7.73 -2.68 4.53
N ALA A 76 6.83 -3.52 4.03
CA ALA A 76 7.04 -4.24 2.78
C ALA A 76 5.78 -4.32 1.90
N HIS A 77 4.79 -3.48 2.15
CA HIS A 77 3.59 -3.36 1.33
C HIS A 77 3.27 -1.90 1.06
N THR A 78 2.46 -1.68 0.05
CA THR A 78 2.04 -0.36 -0.40
C THR A 78 0.53 -0.34 -0.63
N LEU A 79 -0.10 0.74 -0.26
CA LEU A 79 -1.50 1.06 -0.51
C LEU A 79 -1.58 2.28 -1.41
N ALA A 80 -2.61 2.33 -2.25
CA ALA A 80 -2.95 3.52 -3.02
C ALA A 80 -4.46 3.77 -2.99
N LEU A 81 -4.85 5.03 -3.02
CA LEU A 81 -6.23 5.49 -3.02
C LEU A 81 -6.47 6.40 -4.22
N SER A 82 -7.46 6.05 -5.03
CA SER A 82 -7.87 6.87 -6.16
C SER A 82 -8.84 7.98 -5.75
N GLU A 83 -9.03 8.96 -6.62
CA GLU A 83 -9.97 10.06 -6.43
C GLU A 83 -11.43 9.58 -6.30
N ASP A 84 -11.77 8.48 -6.97
CA ASP A 84 -13.10 7.87 -6.95
C ASP A 84 -13.31 6.85 -5.81
N GLY A 85 -12.38 6.79 -4.85
CA GLY A 85 -12.55 5.99 -3.63
C GLY A 85 -12.19 4.50 -3.78
N GLN A 86 -11.44 4.14 -4.81
CA GLN A 86 -10.92 2.78 -4.98
C GLN A 86 -9.60 2.62 -4.23
N ALA A 87 -9.48 1.54 -3.45
CA ALA A 87 -8.27 1.20 -2.74
C ALA A 87 -7.51 0.08 -3.45
N TYR A 88 -6.21 0.25 -3.59
CA TYR A 88 -5.30 -0.75 -4.18
C TYR A 88 -4.24 -1.15 -3.17
N ALA A 89 -3.77 -2.40 -3.25
CA ALA A 89 -2.69 -2.92 -2.42
C ALA A 89 -1.74 -3.81 -3.21
N TRP A 90 -0.46 -3.81 -2.82
CA TRP A 90 0.57 -4.71 -3.36
C TRP A 90 1.74 -4.86 -2.39
N GLY A 91 2.62 -5.82 -2.66
CA GLY A 91 3.77 -6.14 -1.82
C GLY A 91 3.56 -7.40 -0.98
N GLN A 92 4.06 -7.39 0.23
CA GLN A 92 4.05 -8.53 1.14
C GLN A 92 2.64 -8.85 1.65
N ALA A 93 2.19 -10.09 1.44
CA ALA A 93 0.88 -10.57 1.87
C ALA A 93 0.90 -11.35 3.19
N PHE A 94 2.06 -11.77 3.69
CA PHE A 94 2.19 -12.74 4.79
C PHE A 94 1.36 -12.40 6.04
N TYR A 95 1.29 -11.13 6.40
CA TYR A 95 0.52 -10.69 7.58
C TYR A 95 -0.97 -10.43 7.29
N GLY A 96 -1.39 -10.49 6.03
CA GLY A 96 -2.74 -10.11 5.61
C GLY A 96 -2.92 -8.60 5.42
N ALA A 97 -1.84 -7.82 5.47
CA ALA A 97 -1.89 -6.35 5.41
C ALA A 97 -2.40 -5.80 4.07
N LEU A 98 -2.46 -6.61 3.02
CA LEU A 98 -3.00 -6.21 1.72
C LEU A 98 -4.53 -6.11 1.71
N GLY A 99 -5.23 -6.77 2.64
CA GLY A 99 -6.69 -6.81 2.65
C GLY A 99 -7.32 -7.55 1.47
N LEU A 100 -6.50 -8.28 0.70
CA LEU A 100 -6.92 -9.05 -0.46
C LEU A 100 -7.42 -10.44 -0.03
N PRO A 101 -8.36 -11.04 -0.79
CA PRO A 101 -8.79 -12.40 -0.53
C PRO A 101 -7.62 -13.39 -0.71
N LYS A 102 -7.71 -14.53 -0.04
CA LYS A 102 -6.82 -15.66 -0.30
C LYS A 102 -7.00 -16.18 -1.72
N ASP A 103 -5.94 -16.79 -2.25
CA ASP A 103 -6.03 -17.51 -3.51
C ASP A 103 -6.93 -18.76 -3.42
N GLU A 104 -7.09 -19.46 -4.53
CA GLU A 104 -7.91 -20.68 -4.61
C GLU A 104 -7.41 -21.80 -3.69
N ASN A 105 -6.14 -21.79 -3.29
CA ASN A 105 -5.52 -22.75 -2.39
C ASN A 105 -5.58 -22.30 -0.91
N GLY A 106 -6.16 -21.13 -0.64
CA GLY A 106 -6.23 -20.54 0.70
C GLY A 106 -4.91 -19.89 1.15
N SER A 107 -3.98 -19.64 0.22
CA SER A 107 -2.69 -19.02 0.49
C SER A 107 -2.75 -17.49 0.37
N LEU A 108 -1.77 -16.84 0.98
CA LEU A 108 -1.48 -15.43 0.80
C LEU A 108 -0.17 -15.31 0.03
N GLU A 109 -0.27 -14.96 -1.23
CA GLU A 109 0.91 -14.75 -2.07
C GLU A 109 1.25 -13.26 -2.18
N ASN A 110 2.56 -12.97 -2.23
CA ASN A 110 3.03 -11.61 -2.46
C ASN A 110 2.56 -11.10 -3.82
N VAL A 111 2.21 -9.85 -3.86
CA VAL A 111 1.59 -9.22 -5.02
C VAL A 111 2.55 -8.23 -5.65
N ASN A 112 3.00 -8.52 -6.87
CA ASN A 112 4.03 -7.74 -7.57
C ASN A 112 3.49 -6.56 -8.39
N ALA A 113 2.16 -6.42 -8.50
CA ALA A 113 1.49 -5.35 -9.21
C ALA A 113 0.27 -4.87 -8.42
N PRO A 114 -0.17 -3.62 -8.56
CA PRO A 114 -1.35 -3.13 -7.85
C PRO A 114 -2.57 -4.00 -8.08
N GLN A 115 -3.24 -4.39 -7.00
CA GLN A 115 -4.52 -5.09 -7.05
C GLN A 115 -5.60 -4.28 -6.35
N LEU A 116 -6.74 -4.16 -6.99
CA LEU A 116 -7.92 -3.52 -6.43
C LEU A 116 -8.44 -4.37 -5.24
N ILE A 117 -8.64 -3.72 -4.10
CA ILE A 117 -9.38 -4.33 -3.00
C ILE A 117 -10.87 -4.21 -3.35
N PRO A 118 -11.62 -5.32 -3.43
CA PRO A 118 -13.03 -5.26 -3.81
C PRO A 118 -13.83 -4.36 -2.87
N GLN A 119 -14.68 -3.49 -3.42
CA GLN A 119 -15.47 -2.53 -2.65
C GLN A 119 -16.46 -3.22 -1.70
N GLU A 120 -16.89 -4.44 -2.02
CA GLU A 120 -17.71 -5.29 -1.16
C GLU A 120 -17.03 -5.58 0.18
N THR A 121 -15.70 -5.58 0.23
CA THR A 121 -14.90 -5.71 1.45
C THR A 121 -15.22 -4.60 2.46
N PHE A 122 -15.59 -3.43 1.98
CA PHE A 122 -15.99 -2.26 2.75
C PHE A 122 -17.51 -2.09 2.86
N GLY A 123 -18.27 -3.17 2.58
CA GLY A 123 -19.74 -3.15 2.58
C GLY A 123 -20.34 -2.37 1.42
N GLY A 124 -19.63 -2.24 0.32
CA GLY A 124 -20.05 -1.49 -0.87
C GLY A 124 -19.80 0.02 -0.77
N ASP A 125 -19.11 0.47 0.28
CA ASP A 125 -18.80 1.89 0.51
C ASP A 125 -17.46 2.28 -0.13
N GLY A 126 -17.32 3.53 -0.56
CA GLY A 126 -16.06 4.07 -1.07
C GLY A 126 -15.07 4.30 0.06
N VAL A 127 -13.78 4.16 -0.23
CA VAL A 127 -12.70 4.51 0.70
C VAL A 127 -12.33 5.97 0.51
N LYS A 128 -12.38 6.75 1.59
CA LYS A 128 -11.98 8.18 1.56
C LYS A 128 -10.57 8.42 2.07
N ASP A 129 -10.05 7.51 2.91
CA ASP A 129 -8.70 7.61 3.47
C ASP A 129 -8.15 6.22 3.82
N LEU A 130 -6.83 6.06 3.77
CA LEU A 130 -6.13 4.84 4.12
C LEU A 130 -4.74 5.14 4.71
N GLU A 131 -4.27 4.24 5.58
CA GLU A 131 -2.90 4.29 6.11
C GLU A 131 -2.34 2.88 6.30
N ALA A 132 -1.07 2.73 5.99
CA ALA A 132 -0.29 1.53 6.24
C ALA A 132 0.57 1.70 7.50
N GLY A 133 0.40 0.82 8.45
CA GLY A 133 1.38 0.60 9.50
C GLY A 133 2.46 -0.38 9.04
N SER A 134 3.37 -0.77 9.93
CA SER A 134 4.46 -1.70 9.56
C SER A 134 3.94 -2.98 8.90
N ARG A 135 2.90 -3.61 9.49
CA ARG A 135 2.36 -4.92 9.07
C ARG A 135 0.84 -4.98 9.10
N HIS A 136 0.18 -3.83 9.10
CA HIS A 136 -1.28 -3.71 9.08
C HIS A 136 -1.69 -2.53 8.22
N SER A 137 -2.96 -2.48 7.86
CA SER A 137 -3.56 -1.42 7.07
C SER A 137 -4.88 -1.00 7.65
N ILE A 138 -5.18 0.29 7.61
CA ILE A 138 -6.43 0.88 8.08
C ILE A 138 -7.07 1.62 6.92
N PHE A 139 -8.37 1.49 6.77
CA PHE A 139 -9.18 2.15 5.76
C PHE A 139 -10.34 2.89 6.44
N VAL A 140 -10.62 4.09 5.97
CA VAL A 140 -11.76 4.89 6.41
C VAL A 140 -12.69 5.09 5.23
N THR A 141 -13.95 4.72 5.37
CA THR A 141 -14.94 4.84 4.29
C THR A 141 -15.68 6.17 4.31
N ASP A 142 -16.39 6.48 3.22
CA ASP A 142 -17.20 7.69 3.10
C ASP A 142 -18.27 7.79 4.19
N SER A 143 -18.82 6.67 4.65
CA SER A 143 -19.75 6.60 5.78
C SER A 143 -19.07 6.70 7.16
N ASN A 144 -17.78 7.01 7.23
CA ASN A 144 -16.96 7.11 8.46
C ASN A 144 -16.79 5.80 9.23
N LYS A 145 -16.93 4.66 8.57
CA LYS A 145 -16.52 3.37 9.16
C LYS A 145 -15.03 3.18 9.03
N ILE A 146 -14.43 2.48 10.00
CA ILE A 146 -13.02 2.13 10.01
C ILE A 146 -12.92 0.63 9.81
N PHE A 147 -12.10 0.21 8.86
CA PHE A 147 -11.76 -1.18 8.58
C PHE A 147 -10.26 -1.39 8.75
N GLY A 148 -9.87 -2.54 9.30
CA GLY A 148 -8.47 -2.87 9.50
C GLY A 148 -8.14 -4.28 9.07
N CYS A 149 -6.92 -4.50 8.57
CA CYS A 149 -6.40 -5.83 8.26
C CYS A 149 -4.88 -5.90 8.55
N GLY A 150 -4.35 -7.10 8.64
CA GLY A 150 -2.94 -7.33 8.92
C GLY A 150 -2.68 -7.92 10.30
N ASP A 151 -1.49 -7.65 10.83
CA ASP A 151 -1.08 -8.07 12.15
C ASP A 151 -1.92 -7.39 13.24
N ALA A 152 -2.48 -8.18 14.16
CA ALA A 152 -3.31 -7.72 15.29
C ALA A 152 -2.71 -8.03 16.66
N ASN A 153 -1.48 -8.57 16.72
CA ASN A 153 -0.88 -9.11 17.95
C ASN A 153 -0.69 -8.08 19.08
N GLN A 154 -0.65 -6.80 18.78
CA GLN A 154 -0.47 -5.70 19.73
C GLN A 154 -1.76 -4.87 19.91
N GLY A 155 -2.90 -5.36 19.39
CA GLY A 155 -4.17 -4.65 19.46
C GLY A 155 -4.29 -3.47 18.48
N GLN A 156 -3.40 -3.34 17.50
CA GLN A 156 -3.33 -2.23 16.56
C GLN A 156 -4.54 -2.09 15.65
N LEU A 157 -5.37 -3.13 15.55
CA LEU A 157 -6.63 -3.09 14.80
C LEU A 157 -7.86 -2.77 15.66
N GLY A 158 -7.71 -2.68 17.00
CA GLY A 158 -8.80 -2.32 17.90
C GLY A 158 -9.94 -3.33 18.03
N LEU A 159 -9.71 -4.61 17.67
CA LEU A 159 -10.75 -5.65 17.61
C LEU A 159 -11.04 -6.35 18.95
N GLY A 160 -10.52 -5.81 20.06
CA GLY A 160 -10.64 -6.39 21.40
C GLY A 160 -9.73 -7.60 21.64
N ASP A 161 -9.78 -8.14 22.86
CA ASP A 161 -8.85 -9.18 23.33
C ASP A 161 -8.99 -10.56 22.66
N SER A 162 -10.11 -10.82 22.00
CA SER A 162 -10.41 -12.10 21.37
C SER A 162 -9.74 -12.31 20.00
N ASN A 163 -9.22 -11.25 19.37
CA ASN A 163 -8.61 -11.28 18.03
C ASN A 163 -7.18 -10.75 18.09
N ARG A 164 -6.24 -11.62 18.54
CA ARG A 164 -4.81 -11.32 18.57
C ARG A 164 -4.02 -11.92 17.42
N ASP A 165 -4.71 -12.54 16.46
CA ASP A 165 -4.12 -13.07 15.25
C ASP A 165 -4.18 -12.04 14.11
N ARG A 166 -3.64 -12.41 12.97
CA ARG A 166 -3.73 -11.60 11.76
C ARG A 166 -5.15 -11.63 11.18
N VAL A 167 -5.59 -10.48 10.74
CA VAL A 167 -6.86 -10.28 10.02
C VAL A 167 -6.54 -10.13 8.53
N ILE A 168 -7.06 -11.04 7.70
CA ILE A 168 -6.69 -11.13 6.29
C ILE A 168 -7.50 -10.17 5.44
N GLN A 169 -8.80 -10.06 5.71
CA GLN A 169 -9.68 -9.12 5.04
C GLN A 169 -10.09 -8.00 6.00
N PRO A 170 -10.23 -6.77 5.52
CA PRO A 170 -10.66 -5.66 6.35
C PRO A 170 -11.98 -5.93 7.07
N THR A 171 -12.02 -5.69 8.37
CA THR A 171 -13.16 -5.89 9.27
C THR A 171 -13.42 -4.65 10.12
#